data_946eb092d31895dd7aa047e75d4dcd2c
#
_entry.id   946eb092d31895dd7aa047e75d4dcd2c
#
_cell.length_a   1.000
_cell.length_b   1.000
_cell.length_c   1.000
_cell.angle_alpha   90.00
_cell.angle_beta   90.00
_cell.angle_gamma   90.00
#
_symmetry.space_group_name_H-M   'P 1'
#
loop_
_entity.id
_entity.type
_entity.pdbx_description
1 polymer ?
#
loop_
_entity_poly.entity_id
_entity_poly.type
_entity_poly.pdbx_seq_one_letter_code
_entity_poly.pdbx_strand_id
1 'polypeptide(L)'
;MKKLLILVLIAAFTIPSFSQEKSNVSTEKNVLKINTLSLFLGTGSIFYERKLSDLTSAQLGVAYMGFKLSDTKFTGLILTPEFRIYAKKNAIDGFYIAPYFRYQQFTVSNTSTTSKGSLTSLGGGLLFGRQWITNSGFTMDLFFGGHYGSASVKVDSGTDSFNSNFFNGFKPRVGFALGFAF
;
A
#
# COMPACT_ATOMS: atom_id res chain seq x y z
N MET A 1 17.55 -14.39 -9.38
CA MET A 1 16.62 -13.41 -8.82
C MET A 1 15.31 -14.04 -8.32
N LYS A 2 14.58 -14.90 -9.09
CA LYS A 2 13.34 -15.56 -8.64
C LYS A 2 13.52 -16.44 -7.38
N LYS A 3 14.65 -17.16 -7.23
CA LYS A 3 14.95 -18.00 -6.06
C LYS A 3 15.20 -17.18 -4.78
N LEU A 4 15.78 -15.98 -4.89
CA LEU A 4 16.00 -15.08 -3.76
C LEU A 4 14.69 -14.51 -3.21
N LEU A 5 13.75 -14.19 -4.10
CA LEU A 5 12.42 -13.68 -3.72
C LEU A 5 11.62 -14.73 -2.93
N ILE A 6 11.70 -16.00 -3.34
CA ILE A 6 11.06 -17.13 -2.65
C ILE A 6 11.68 -17.36 -1.27
N LEU A 7 13.02 -17.23 -1.16
CA LEU A 7 13.73 -17.37 0.12
C LEU A 7 13.35 -16.27 1.12
N VAL A 8 13.19 -15.02 0.65
CA VAL A 8 12.72 -13.90 1.48
C VAL A 8 11.26 -14.10 1.92
N LEU A 9 10.41 -14.64 1.04
CA LEU A 9 9.02 -14.98 1.40
C LEU A 9 8.97 -16.11 2.45
N ILE A 10 9.76 -17.16 2.30
CA ILE A 10 9.81 -18.28 3.25
C ILE A 10 10.40 -17.82 4.60
N ALA A 11 11.44 -16.98 4.60
CA ALA A 11 12.02 -16.42 5.82
C ALA A 11 11.00 -15.54 6.58
N ALA A 12 10.09 -14.87 5.88
CA ALA A 12 9.02 -14.10 6.52
C ALA A 12 7.98 -14.97 7.24
N PHE A 13 7.84 -16.25 6.86
CA PHE A 13 6.95 -17.21 7.51
C PHE A 13 7.60 -17.99 8.67
N THR A 14 8.93 -18.00 8.75
CA THR A 14 9.67 -18.71 9.81
C THR A 14 10.08 -17.79 10.97
N ILE A 15 9.47 -16.61 11.09
CA ILE A 15 9.66 -15.80 12.30
C ILE A 15 9.12 -16.64 13.47
N PRO A 16 10.01 -17.12 14.39
CA PRO A 16 9.56 -17.89 15.53
C PRO A 16 8.50 -17.09 16.25
N SER A 17 7.44 -17.78 16.65
CA SER A 17 6.44 -17.24 17.56
C SER A 17 7.17 -16.78 18.82
N PHE A 18 7.62 -15.54 18.84
CA PHE A 18 8.06 -14.94 20.08
C PHE A 18 6.85 -14.98 21.00
N SER A 19 6.96 -15.92 21.89
CA SER A 19 6.27 -16.11 23.16
C SER A 19 4.97 -15.31 23.33
N GLN A 20 3.95 -16.05 23.67
CA GLN A 20 2.72 -15.56 24.28
C GLN A 20 3.03 -14.68 25.50
N GLU A 21 3.52 -13.50 25.27
CA GLU A 21 3.44 -12.44 26.24
C GLU A 21 2.00 -11.97 26.26
N LYS A 22 1.40 -11.92 27.45
CA LYS A 22 0.05 -11.44 27.69
C LYS A 22 -0.25 -10.30 26.74
N SER A 23 -1.29 -10.44 25.94
CA SER A 23 -1.78 -9.35 25.10
C SER A 23 -2.19 -8.21 26.01
N ASN A 24 -1.27 -7.35 26.34
CA ASN A 24 -1.61 -6.03 26.82
C ASN A 24 -2.39 -5.41 25.68
N VAL A 25 -3.69 -5.20 25.89
CA VAL A 25 -4.53 -4.46 24.93
C VAL A 25 -3.79 -3.16 24.69
N SER A 26 -3.34 -2.97 23.47
CA SER A 26 -2.63 -1.74 23.09
C SER A 26 -3.50 -0.55 23.47
N THR A 27 -2.98 0.33 24.32
CA THR A 27 -3.66 1.56 24.74
C THR A 27 -3.63 2.61 23.64
N GLU A 28 -2.70 2.43 22.69
CA GLU A 28 -2.54 3.33 21.55
C GLU A 28 -3.75 3.25 20.62
N LYS A 29 -4.07 4.40 20.05
CA LYS A 29 -5.21 4.54 19.15
C LYS A 29 -4.82 4.90 17.73
N ASN A 30 -3.57 5.31 17.51
CA ASN A 30 -3.09 5.80 16.23
C ASN A 30 -1.80 5.09 15.86
N VAL A 31 -1.57 4.92 14.55
CA VAL A 31 -0.32 4.39 14.01
C VAL A 31 0.09 5.23 12.81
N LEU A 32 1.34 5.63 12.76
CA LEU A 32 1.98 6.23 11.59
C LEU A 32 3.01 5.25 11.02
N LYS A 33 2.92 4.93 9.72
CA LYS A 33 3.76 3.92 9.07
C LYS A 33 4.30 4.42 7.74
N ILE A 34 5.47 3.91 7.36
CA ILE A 34 6.06 4.06 6.02
C ILE A 34 6.12 2.68 5.37
N ASN A 35 5.65 2.56 4.13
CA ASN A 35 5.77 1.32 3.38
C ASN A 35 7.21 1.19 2.83
N THR A 36 8.01 0.40 3.52
CA THR A 36 9.43 0.22 3.18
C THR A 36 9.60 -0.58 1.90
N LEU A 37 8.72 -1.55 1.63
CA LEU A 37 8.78 -2.33 0.38
C LEU A 37 8.53 -1.43 -0.84
N SER A 38 7.64 -0.45 -0.76
CA SER A 38 7.34 0.45 -1.87
C SER A 38 8.49 1.40 -2.22
N LEU A 39 9.38 1.70 -1.26
CA LEU A 39 10.56 2.55 -1.50
C LEU A 39 11.50 1.90 -2.52
N PHE A 40 11.68 0.58 -2.47
CA PHE A 40 12.49 -0.14 -3.46
C PHE A 40 11.91 -0.09 -4.88
N LEU A 41 10.61 0.27 -4.99
CA LEU A 41 9.92 0.45 -6.27
C LEU A 41 9.78 1.92 -6.68
N GLY A 42 10.54 2.83 -6.03
CA GLY A 42 10.50 4.26 -6.32
C GLY A 42 9.22 4.96 -5.86
N THR A 43 8.52 4.37 -4.87
CA THR A 43 7.26 4.94 -4.34
C THR A 43 7.41 5.26 -2.87
N GLY A 44 7.33 6.54 -2.52
CA GLY A 44 7.22 6.97 -1.13
C GLY A 44 5.77 6.87 -0.66
N SER A 45 5.50 6.04 0.36
CA SER A 45 4.15 5.83 0.89
C SER A 45 4.12 5.97 2.41
N ILE A 46 3.19 6.77 2.90
CA ILE A 46 2.92 6.99 4.33
C ILE A 46 1.50 6.53 4.61
N PHE A 47 1.29 5.85 5.73
CA PHE A 47 -0.02 5.41 6.20
C PHE A 47 -0.28 5.98 7.58
N TYR A 48 -1.45 6.57 7.76
CA TYR A 48 -2.00 6.90 9.06
C TYR A 48 -3.21 6.02 9.34
N GLU A 49 -3.18 5.33 10.46
CA GLU A 49 -4.25 4.45 10.91
C GLU A 49 -4.77 4.90 12.27
N ARG A 50 -6.10 4.84 12.43
CA ARG A 50 -6.78 5.15 13.68
C ARG A 50 -7.73 4.04 14.09
N LYS A 51 -7.59 3.56 15.31
CA LYS A 51 -8.54 2.65 15.96
C LYS A 51 -9.91 3.32 16.09
N LEU A 52 -10.95 2.64 15.60
CA LEU A 52 -12.34 3.10 15.69
C LEU A 52 -13.10 2.34 16.78
N SER A 53 -12.81 1.04 16.90
CA SER A 53 -13.39 0.16 17.91
C SER A 53 -12.39 -0.93 18.29
N ASP A 54 -12.79 -1.86 19.15
CA ASP A 54 -11.93 -2.99 19.50
C ASP A 54 -11.67 -3.96 18.35
N LEU A 55 -12.48 -3.91 17.32
CA LEU A 55 -12.36 -4.79 16.13
C LEU A 55 -12.00 -4.04 14.86
N THR A 56 -12.10 -2.71 14.83
CA THR A 56 -11.99 -1.97 13.58
C THR A 56 -11.07 -0.76 13.67
N SER A 57 -10.44 -0.45 12.55
CA SER A 57 -9.71 0.79 12.33
C SER A 57 -9.96 1.34 10.92
N ALA A 58 -9.64 2.61 10.74
CA ALA A 58 -9.56 3.24 9.44
C ALA A 58 -8.12 3.66 9.17
N GLN A 59 -7.64 3.43 7.95
CA GLN A 59 -6.33 3.85 7.51
C GLN A 59 -6.43 4.70 6.25
N LEU A 60 -5.65 5.77 6.19
CA LEU A 60 -5.42 6.54 4.98
C LEU A 60 -3.98 6.39 4.54
N GLY A 61 -3.79 5.86 3.35
CA GLY A 61 -2.49 5.81 2.69
C GLY A 61 -2.35 6.97 1.70
N VAL A 62 -1.22 7.66 1.77
CA VAL A 62 -0.80 8.68 0.80
C VAL A 62 0.53 8.25 0.22
N ALA A 63 0.63 8.17 -1.11
CA ALA A 63 1.87 7.82 -1.75
C ALA A 63 2.16 8.74 -2.94
N TYR A 64 3.44 9.04 -3.13
CA TYR A 64 3.96 9.69 -4.32
C TYR A 64 4.84 8.70 -5.09
N MET A 65 4.53 8.50 -6.35
CA MET A 65 5.23 7.55 -7.21
C MET A 65 5.84 8.26 -8.39
N GLY A 66 7.07 7.89 -8.71
CA GLY A 66 7.75 8.31 -9.92
C GLY A 66 8.46 7.11 -10.56
N PHE A 67 8.02 6.70 -11.75
CA PHE A 67 8.70 5.63 -12.49
C PHE A 67 8.71 5.94 -13.98
N LYS A 68 9.63 5.29 -14.69
CA LYS A 68 9.78 5.39 -16.13
C LYS A 68 9.55 4.00 -16.75
N LEU A 69 8.70 3.95 -17.76
CA LEU A 69 8.45 2.76 -18.56
C LEU A 69 8.79 3.08 -20.02
N SER A 70 9.88 2.53 -20.52
CA SER A 70 10.46 2.93 -21.82
C SER A 70 10.71 4.46 -21.84
N ASP A 71 10.18 5.18 -22.80
CA ASP A 71 10.31 6.64 -22.92
C ASP A 71 9.21 7.44 -22.20
N THR A 72 8.29 6.72 -21.55
CA THR A 72 7.18 7.34 -20.83
C THR A 72 7.47 7.42 -19.33
N LYS A 73 7.43 8.62 -18.79
CA LYS A 73 7.58 8.91 -17.34
C LYS A 73 6.21 9.15 -16.74
N PHE A 74 5.96 8.48 -15.61
CA PHE A 74 4.78 8.63 -14.79
C PHE A 74 5.17 9.22 -13.45
N THR A 75 4.51 10.31 -13.04
CA THR A 75 4.70 10.91 -11.72
C THR A 75 3.36 11.32 -11.15
N GLY A 76 3.10 11.02 -9.90
CA GLY A 76 1.81 11.40 -9.34
C GLY A 76 1.53 10.91 -7.94
N LEU A 77 0.32 11.23 -7.51
CA LEU A 77 -0.20 11.00 -6.18
C LEU A 77 -1.16 9.80 -6.17
N ILE A 78 -1.10 9.05 -5.08
CA ILE A 78 -1.99 7.92 -4.81
C ILE A 78 -2.61 8.12 -3.44
N LEU A 79 -3.94 8.05 -3.36
CA LEU A 79 -4.70 8.06 -2.12
C LEU A 79 -5.36 6.69 -1.94
N THR A 80 -5.27 6.13 -0.73
CA THR A 80 -5.77 4.80 -0.45
C THR A 80 -6.44 4.79 0.94
N PRO A 81 -7.72 5.11 1.04
CA PRO A 81 -8.49 4.82 2.26
C PRO A 81 -8.76 3.33 2.38
N GLU A 82 -8.57 2.79 3.58
CA GLU A 82 -8.76 1.38 3.94
C GLU A 82 -9.61 1.31 5.21
N PHE A 83 -10.53 0.35 5.26
CA PHE A 83 -11.26 0.00 6.47
C PHE A 83 -10.80 -1.38 6.93
N ARG A 84 -10.23 -1.49 8.11
CA ARG A 84 -9.62 -2.71 8.63
C ARG A 84 -10.52 -3.36 9.68
N ILE A 85 -10.73 -4.66 9.54
CA ILE A 85 -11.49 -5.50 10.46
C ILE A 85 -10.53 -6.52 11.03
N TYR A 86 -10.29 -6.47 12.32
CA TYR A 86 -9.34 -7.33 13.03
C TYR A 86 -10.01 -8.62 13.51
N ALA A 87 -9.29 -9.72 13.44
CA ALA A 87 -9.82 -11.04 13.80
C ALA A 87 -10.06 -11.21 15.32
N LYS A 88 -9.41 -10.40 16.16
CA LYS A 88 -9.56 -10.41 17.62
C LYS A 88 -9.87 -8.99 18.10
N LYS A 89 -10.49 -8.88 19.30
CA LYS A 89 -10.79 -7.60 19.97
C LYS A 89 -9.51 -6.88 20.43
N ASN A 90 -8.61 -6.63 19.50
CA ASN A 90 -7.34 -5.94 19.70
C ASN A 90 -6.97 -5.13 18.45
N ALA A 91 -7.94 -4.35 17.92
CA ALA A 91 -7.62 -3.45 16.83
C ALA A 91 -6.52 -2.50 17.30
N ILE A 92 -5.74 -2.39 16.44
CA ILE A 92 -4.64 -2.13 15.61
C ILE A 92 -3.48 -3.15 15.75
N ASP A 93 -3.63 -4.23 16.51
CA ASP A 93 -2.64 -5.30 16.63
C ASP A 93 -3.29 -6.65 16.30
N GLY A 94 -2.80 -7.36 15.30
CA GLY A 94 -3.29 -8.68 14.92
C GLY A 94 -3.51 -8.88 13.43
N PHE A 95 -4.16 -9.99 13.10
CA PHE A 95 -4.60 -10.28 11.73
C PHE A 95 -5.83 -9.44 11.38
N TYR A 96 -5.86 -8.96 10.14
CA TYR A 96 -6.99 -8.18 9.64
C TYR A 96 -7.33 -8.49 8.18
N ILE A 97 -8.56 -8.14 7.81
CA ILE A 97 -9.03 -8.03 6.45
C ILE A 97 -9.39 -6.55 6.20
N ALA A 98 -9.06 -6.04 5.02
CA ALA A 98 -9.29 -4.64 4.72
C ALA A 98 -9.82 -4.43 3.30
N PRO A 99 -11.12 -4.15 3.13
CA PRO A 99 -11.60 -3.49 1.93
C PRO A 99 -10.98 -2.10 1.83
N TYR A 100 -10.64 -1.72 0.61
CA TYR A 100 -10.07 -0.41 0.34
C TYR A 100 -10.50 0.15 -1.00
N PHE A 101 -10.42 1.46 -1.11
CA PHE A 101 -10.53 2.22 -2.34
C PHE A 101 -9.18 2.81 -2.70
N ARG A 102 -8.91 3.05 -3.99
CA ARG A 102 -7.66 3.64 -4.44
C ARG A 102 -7.91 4.62 -5.57
N TYR A 103 -7.49 5.86 -5.34
CA TYR A 103 -7.45 6.93 -6.32
C TYR A 103 -6.01 7.20 -6.71
N GLN A 104 -5.73 7.29 -7.99
CA GLN A 104 -4.40 7.56 -8.53
C GLN A 104 -4.49 8.64 -9.59
N GLN A 105 -3.63 9.62 -9.50
CA GLN A 105 -3.51 10.69 -10.46
C GLN A 105 -2.05 10.87 -10.86
N PHE A 106 -1.74 10.66 -12.13
CA PHE A 106 -0.40 10.76 -12.67
C PHE A 106 -0.33 11.78 -13.80
N THR A 107 0.77 12.51 -13.84
CA THR A 107 1.23 13.20 -15.04
C THR A 107 2.05 12.21 -15.86
N VAL A 108 1.73 12.08 -17.11
CA VAL A 108 2.40 11.22 -18.08
C VAL A 108 3.16 12.11 -19.04
N SER A 109 4.44 11.86 -19.24
CA SER A 109 5.27 12.61 -20.17
C SER A 109 6.15 11.70 -21.00
N ASN A 110 6.18 11.92 -22.30
CA ASN A 110 7.13 11.25 -23.18
C ASN A 110 8.41 12.09 -23.25
N THR A 111 9.55 11.46 -22.96
CA THR A 111 10.85 12.15 -22.96
C THR A 111 11.42 12.38 -24.35
N SER A 112 10.92 11.66 -25.36
CA SER A 112 11.41 11.76 -26.74
C SER A 112 10.62 12.74 -27.59
N THR A 113 9.30 12.91 -27.36
CA THR A 113 8.41 13.71 -28.18
C THR A 113 7.86 14.96 -27.47
N THR A 114 8.24 15.19 -26.20
CA THR A 114 7.75 16.27 -25.34
C THR A 114 6.23 16.27 -25.11
N SER A 115 5.53 15.21 -25.54
CA SER A 115 4.08 15.05 -25.32
C SER A 115 3.78 14.85 -23.81
N LYS A 116 2.67 15.44 -23.35
CA LYS A 116 2.21 15.35 -21.96
C LYS A 116 0.74 14.96 -21.90
N GLY A 117 0.39 14.25 -20.87
CA GLY A 117 -0.99 13.87 -20.56
C GLY A 117 -1.19 13.65 -19.08
N SER A 118 -2.43 13.49 -18.71
CA SER A 118 -2.85 13.10 -17.37
C SER A 118 -3.52 11.73 -17.38
N LEU A 119 -3.20 10.90 -16.38
CA LEU A 119 -3.80 9.61 -16.17
C LEU A 119 -4.49 9.61 -14.81
N THR A 120 -5.78 9.30 -14.82
CA THR A 120 -6.55 9.10 -13.59
C THR A 120 -6.99 7.64 -13.52
N SER A 121 -6.75 7.00 -12.39
CA SER A 121 -7.20 5.64 -12.15
C SER A 121 -7.99 5.56 -10.85
N LEU A 122 -9.11 4.85 -10.93
CA LEU A 122 -9.98 4.52 -9.80
C LEU A 122 -10.06 3.01 -9.66
N GLY A 123 -10.06 2.54 -8.44
CA GLY A 123 -10.21 1.12 -8.19
C GLY A 123 -10.36 0.81 -6.72
N GLY A 124 -10.42 -0.45 -6.42
CA GLY A 124 -10.53 -0.94 -5.06
C GLY A 124 -10.15 -2.41 -4.96
N GLY A 125 -10.21 -2.93 -3.76
CA GLY A 125 -9.84 -4.31 -3.55
C GLY A 125 -9.95 -4.74 -2.10
N LEU A 126 -9.33 -5.88 -1.85
CA LEU A 126 -9.31 -6.49 -0.54
C LEU A 126 -7.88 -6.86 -0.16
N LEU A 127 -7.49 -6.56 1.07
CA LEU A 127 -6.23 -6.95 1.65
C LEU A 127 -6.45 -7.89 2.83
N PHE A 128 -5.50 -8.78 3.00
CA PHE A 128 -5.28 -9.57 4.20
C PHE A 128 -3.93 -9.16 4.76
N GLY A 129 -3.86 -8.96 6.05
CA GLY A 129 -2.61 -8.54 6.66
C GLY A 129 -2.49 -8.92 8.12
N ARG A 130 -1.31 -8.72 8.63
CA ARG A 130 -1.02 -8.80 10.05
C ARG A 130 -0.18 -7.61 10.47
N GLN A 131 -0.63 -6.93 11.50
CA GLN A 131 0.07 -5.86 12.18
C GLN A 131 0.53 -6.32 13.55
N TRP A 132 1.77 -6.01 13.89
CA TRP A 132 2.38 -6.26 15.20
C TRP A 132 2.75 -4.93 15.81
N ILE A 133 2.41 -4.76 17.08
CA ILE A 133 2.80 -3.60 17.88
C ILE A 133 3.56 -4.11 19.09
N THR A 134 4.79 -3.61 19.28
CA THR A 134 5.61 -3.91 20.45
C THR A 134 5.19 -3.01 21.63
N ASN A 135 5.62 -3.37 22.84
CA ASN A 135 5.37 -2.56 24.04
C ASN A 135 5.94 -1.13 23.96
N SER A 136 6.91 -0.90 23.09
CA SER A 136 7.48 0.43 22.83
C SER A 136 6.71 1.22 21.76
N GLY A 137 5.62 0.67 21.20
CA GLY A 137 4.87 1.27 20.10
C GLY A 137 5.44 0.99 18.71
N PHE A 138 6.62 0.35 18.58
CA PHE A 138 7.14 -0.01 17.28
C PHE A 138 6.19 -0.96 16.54
N THR A 139 5.87 -0.62 15.30
CA THR A 139 4.85 -1.30 14.52
C THR A 139 5.43 -1.88 13.24
N MET A 140 5.06 -3.12 12.95
CA MET A 140 5.31 -3.80 11.67
C MET A 140 3.97 -4.21 11.07
N ASP A 141 3.79 -4.02 9.78
CA ASP A 141 2.55 -4.34 9.06
C ASP A 141 2.88 -5.02 7.74
N LEU A 142 2.50 -6.28 7.61
CA LEU A 142 2.66 -7.08 6.39
C LEU A 142 1.27 -7.33 5.80
N PHE A 143 1.10 -7.01 4.53
CA PHE A 143 -0.18 -7.20 3.85
C PHE A 143 -0.01 -7.68 2.41
N PHE A 144 -1.02 -8.40 1.95
CA PHE A 144 -1.17 -8.86 0.57
C PHE A 144 -2.64 -8.88 0.17
N GLY A 145 -2.90 -8.84 -1.12
CA GLY A 145 -4.27 -8.92 -1.64
C GLY A 145 -4.37 -8.56 -3.11
N GLY A 146 -5.55 -8.14 -3.52
CA GLY A 146 -5.86 -7.80 -4.89
C GLY A 146 -6.45 -6.41 -5.04
N HIS A 147 -6.18 -5.81 -6.17
CA HIS A 147 -6.70 -4.53 -6.63
C HIS A 147 -7.33 -4.71 -8.02
N TYR A 148 -8.52 -4.20 -8.19
CA TYR A 148 -9.13 -4.07 -9.51
C TYR A 148 -9.35 -2.59 -9.79
N GLY A 149 -8.83 -2.10 -10.90
CA GLY A 149 -8.90 -0.69 -11.25
C GLY A 149 -9.22 -0.45 -12.72
N SER A 150 -9.69 0.76 -12.98
CA SER A 150 -9.89 1.31 -14.32
C SER A 150 -9.20 2.66 -14.41
N ALA A 151 -8.55 2.91 -15.53
CA ALA A 151 -7.82 4.14 -15.77
C ALA A 151 -8.26 4.79 -17.07
N SER A 152 -8.32 6.10 -17.04
CA SER A 152 -8.50 6.94 -18.21
C SER A 152 -7.29 7.84 -18.39
N VAL A 153 -6.92 8.08 -19.66
CA VAL A 153 -5.83 8.97 -20.04
C VAL A 153 -6.41 10.11 -20.84
N LYS A 154 -5.97 11.33 -20.50
CA LYS A 154 -6.25 12.54 -21.27
C LYS A 154 -4.92 13.09 -21.79
N VAL A 155 -4.84 13.30 -23.10
CA VAL A 155 -3.69 13.95 -23.72
C VAL A 155 -3.85 15.46 -23.55
N ASP A 156 -2.88 16.11 -22.93
CA ASP A 156 -2.91 17.54 -22.67
C ASP A 156 -2.14 18.32 -23.74
N SER A 157 -1.07 17.72 -24.30
CA SER A 157 -0.29 18.29 -25.39
C SER A 157 0.46 17.23 -26.20
N GLY A 158 0.65 17.45 -27.49
CA GLY A 158 1.30 16.53 -28.42
C GLY A 158 0.32 15.60 -29.11
N THR A 159 0.86 14.69 -29.93
CA THR A 159 0.10 13.73 -30.76
C THR A 159 0.21 12.27 -30.28
N ASP A 160 0.95 12.03 -29.19
CA ASP A 160 1.16 10.67 -28.70
C ASP A 160 -0.09 10.12 -28.00
N SER A 161 -0.35 8.84 -28.21
CA SER A 161 -1.33 8.09 -27.44
C SER A 161 -0.63 7.40 -26.27
N PHE A 162 -1.06 7.68 -25.04
CA PHE A 162 -0.54 7.01 -23.86
C PHE A 162 -1.37 5.78 -23.51
N ASN A 163 -0.69 4.68 -23.27
CA ASN A 163 -1.35 3.40 -22.95
C ASN A 163 -1.67 3.32 -21.45
N SER A 164 -2.96 3.15 -21.13
CA SER A 164 -3.45 2.98 -19.76
C SER A 164 -3.56 1.52 -19.31
N ASN A 165 -3.29 0.54 -20.16
CA ASN A 165 -3.50 -0.89 -19.90
C ASN A 165 -2.80 -1.37 -18.62
N PHE A 166 -1.64 -0.76 -18.29
CA PHE A 166 -0.93 -1.07 -17.05
C PHE A 166 -1.75 -0.79 -15.79
N PHE A 167 -2.69 0.16 -15.83
CA PHE A 167 -3.52 0.55 -14.69
C PHE A 167 -4.90 -0.10 -14.68
N ASN A 168 -5.27 -0.81 -15.76
CA ASN A 168 -6.56 -1.48 -15.91
C ASN A 168 -6.51 -2.93 -15.42
N GLY A 169 -7.66 -3.42 -14.93
CA GLY A 169 -7.87 -4.81 -14.54
C GLY A 169 -7.30 -5.16 -13.17
N PHE A 170 -7.15 -6.46 -12.95
CA PHE A 170 -6.67 -7.01 -11.68
C PHE A 170 -5.15 -6.89 -11.53
N LYS A 171 -4.71 -6.46 -10.34
CA LYS A 171 -3.32 -6.38 -9.93
C LYS A 171 -3.12 -6.96 -8.53
N PRO A 172 -2.08 -7.75 -8.27
CA PRO A 172 -1.70 -8.10 -6.91
C PRO A 172 -1.20 -6.84 -6.17
N ARG A 173 -1.47 -6.77 -4.88
CA ARG A 173 -0.94 -5.75 -3.98
C ARG A 173 -0.27 -6.44 -2.79
N VAL A 174 0.97 -6.09 -2.52
CA VAL A 174 1.75 -6.56 -1.39
C VAL A 174 2.50 -5.37 -0.78
N GLY A 175 2.69 -5.38 0.52
CA GLY A 175 3.47 -4.35 1.18
C GLY A 175 3.99 -4.79 2.54
N PHE A 176 5.05 -4.12 2.94
CA PHE A 176 5.62 -4.22 4.26
C PHE A 176 5.90 -2.81 4.77
N ALA A 177 5.27 -2.46 5.89
CA ALA A 177 5.37 -1.14 6.46
C ALA A 177 5.92 -1.20 7.89
N LEU A 178 6.72 -0.21 8.22
CA LEU A 178 7.26 0.01 9.55
C LEU A 178 6.78 1.35 10.08
N GLY A 179 6.56 1.45 11.40
CA GLY A 179 6.04 2.66 11.99
C GLY A 179 5.98 2.66 13.51
N PHE A 180 5.16 3.55 14.03
CA PHE A 180 4.95 3.74 15.45
C PHE A 180 3.47 3.93 15.78
N ALA A 181 3.04 3.27 16.86
CA ALA A 181 1.75 3.45 17.50
C ALA A 181 1.85 4.46 18.65
N PHE A 182 0.82 5.30 18.84
CA PHE A 182 0.73 6.35 19.86
C PHE A 182 -0.72 6.72 20.21
#